data_2965e0e1605a88961ba43be541388f75
#
_entry.id   2965e0e1605a88961ba43be541388f75
#
_cell.length_a   1.000
_cell.length_b   1.000
_cell.length_c   1.000
_cell.angle_alpha   90.00
_cell.angle_beta   90.00
_cell.angle_gamma   90.00
#
_symmetry.space_group_name_H-M   'P 1'
#
loop_
_entity.id
_entity.type
_entity.pdbx_description
1 polymer ?
#
loop_
_entity_poly.entity_id
_entity_poly.type
_entity_poly.pdbx_seq_one_letter_code
_entity_poly.pdbx_strand_id
1 'polypeptide(L)'
;MESLFGRLKNDSYLAHICPGKSAESLQEHTAKVVERACWLIGKHGLEKVVDRLIPGIAGKYSENVQEELKRMFMAVFVFHDTGKVNDNFQYSRMLNRLFKHRKTEILVPAYGHSFLSAWLFLAFELDRVWQDPCLTEEEKKMLFVYAFFFAYVIRQHHSGGLGCADEEEFFNSFAGGYEELHTYLTVWGYEGDFTCVEAVFEHIVAIRKETDAQREASFALYALIKLNSSVLTAADYLATHAYMTGRQVKEAGIFEDRHRVEEMIGHLRNYKHNRGIYEQLDKFVFEYPQEKSGDHLNRLRTGMAVEVIRTVREHSDDRLFYIEAPTGGGKTNLSMLAVTELMAVHPEIQKVFYVFPYTTLITQTNQTLKNALGLTSTELAELHSKAGFNEKTEEREDGLYADKKQDYIDRLFALFPVCVMSHVKFFDMLKTNRKEANYLLHRLANAVVVIDELQTYNPLLWDKMYSLVSR
;
A
#
# COMPACT_ATOMS: atom_id res chain seq x y z
N MET A 1 -9.88 -18.96 -5.88
CA MET A 1 -8.77 -19.75 -5.30
C MET A 1 -9.03 -21.24 -5.38
N GLU A 2 -10.11 -21.76 -4.80
CA GLU A 2 -10.42 -23.21 -4.85
C GLU A 2 -10.47 -23.78 -6.26
N SER A 3 -11.01 -23.05 -7.24
CA SER A 3 -11.04 -23.50 -8.64
C SER A 3 -9.66 -23.63 -9.29
N LEU A 4 -8.67 -22.79 -8.92
CA LEU A 4 -7.31 -22.87 -9.45
C LEU A 4 -6.56 -24.06 -8.84
N PHE A 5 -6.51 -24.13 -7.51
CA PHE A 5 -5.80 -25.21 -6.82
C PHE A 5 -6.47 -26.59 -7.01
N GLY A 6 -7.79 -26.62 -7.27
CA GLY A 6 -8.48 -27.86 -7.65
C GLY A 6 -8.04 -28.44 -9.01
N ARG A 7 -7.37 -27.65 -9.85
CA ARG A 7 -6.81 -28.10 -11.13
C ARG A 7 -5.36 -28.60 -11.00
N LEU A 8 -4.69 -28.29 -9.89
CA LEU A 8 -3.30 -28.69 -9.67
C LEU A 8 -3.20 -30.21 -9.61
N LYS A 9 -2.44 -30.80 -10.52
CA LYS A 9 -2.33 -32.27 -10.68
C LYS A 9 -1.62 -32.97 -9.52
N ASN A 10 -0.90 -32.18 -8.70
CA ASN A 10 -0.15 -32.70 -7.56
C ASN A 10 -0.20 -31.67 -6.43
N ASP A 11 -0.56 -32.08 -5.23
CA ASP A 11 -0.67 -31.27 -4.03
C ASP A 11 0.62 -31.24 -3.17
N SER A 12 1.67 -31.92 -3.65
CA SER A 12 2.95 -32.04 -2.92
C SER A 12 3.87 -30.82 -3.00
N TYR A 13 3.42 -29.73 -3.62
CA TYR A 13 4.22 -28.50 -3.71
C TYR A 13 4.24 -27.74 -2.40
N LEU A 14 5.47 -27.42 -1.94
CA LEU A 14 5.72 -26.70 -0.70
C LEU A 14 5.99 -25.23 -0.98
N ALA A 15 5.51 -24.37 -0.09
CA ALA A 15 5.79 -22.93 -0.11
C ALA A 15 6.92 -22.55 0.84
N HIS A 16 6.92 -23.13 2.06
CA HIS A 16 7.91 -22.84 3.09
C HIS A 16 8.27 -24.08 3.91
N ILE A 17 9.50 -24.08 4.42
CA ILE A 17 9.99 -25.04 5.42
C ILE A 17 10.57 -24.28 6.60
N CYS A 18 10.34 -24.80 7.81
CA CYS A 18 10.92 -24.25 9.04
C CYS A 18 11.35 -25.41 9.95
N PRO A 19 12.58 -25.38 10.50
CA PRO A 19 13.03 -26.41 11.43
C PRO A 19 12.05 -26.58 12.61
N GLY A 20 11.69 -27.82 12.90
CA GLY A 20 10.77 -28.14 14.00
C GLY A 20 9.29 -27.93 13.71
N LYS A 21 8.91 -27.60 12.48
CA LYS A 21 7.52 -27.47 12.02
C LYS A 21 7.24 -28.36 10.80
N SER A 22 5.96 -28.69 10.59
CA SER A 22 5.52 -29.26 9.32
C SER A 22 5.73 -28.27 8.17
N ALA A 23 6.15 -28.75 7.01
CA ALA A 23 6.27 -27.91 5.82
C ALA A 23 4.90 -27.30 5.46
N GLU A 24 4.90 -26.04 5.02
CA GLU A 24 3.70 -25.36 4.54
C GLU A 24 3.51 -25.67 3.07
N SER A 25 2.32 -26.16 2.71
CA SER A 25 1.98 -26.39 1.30
C SER A 25 1.76 -25.06 0.55
N LEU A 26 1.92 -25.09 -0.76
CA LEU A 26 1.68 -23.93 -1.63
C LEU A 26 0.23 -23.44 -1.51
N GLN A 27 -0.73 -24.36 -1.42
CA GLN A 27 -2.14 -24.02 -1.25
C GLN A 27 -2.42 -23.35 0.09
N GLU A 28 -1.87 -23.88 1.20
CA GLU A 28 -2.05 -23.28 2.54
C GLU A 28 -1.46 -21.87 2.62
N HIS A 29 -0.25 -21.69 2.07
CA HIS A 29 0.39 -20.37 2.04
C HIS A 29 -0.44 -19.37 1.24
N THR A 30 -0.83 -19.72 0.01
CA THR A 30 -1.65 -18.86 -0.83
C THR A 30 -2.98 -18.50 -0.15
N ALA A 31 -3.62 -19.47 0.50
CA ALA A 31 -4.84 -19.19 1.27
C ALA A 31 -4.63 -18.15 2.36
N LYS A 32 -3.54 -18.26 3.13
CA LYS A 32 -3.18 -17.28 4.15
C LYS A 32 -2.87 -15.90 3.57
N VAL A 33 -2.16 -15.83 2.44
CA VAL A 33 -1.87 -14.54 1.78
C VAL A 33 -3.15 -13.86 1.32
N VAL A 34 -4.06 -14.61 0.69
CA VAL A 34 -5.37 -14.07 0.29
C VAL A 34 -6.19 -13.61 1.50
N GLU A 35 -6.22 -14.40 2.58
CA GLU A 35 -6.88 -14.01 3.84
C GLU A 35 -6.30 -12.71 4.40
N ARG A 36 -4.96 -12.58 4.42
CA ARG A 36 -4.30 -11.37 4.89
C ARG A 36 -4.52 -10.19 3.98
N ALA A 37 -4.53 -10.36 2.66
CA ALA A 37 -4.86 -9.30 1.71
C ALA A 37 -6.30 -8.79 1.92
N CYS A 38 -7.28 -9.69 2.02
CA CYS A 38 -8.66 -9.32 2.31
C CYS A 38 -8.78 -8.60 3.68
N TRP A 39 -8.06 -9.08 4.69
CA TRP A 39 -8.04 -8.43 6.00
C TRP A 39 -7.47 -7.01 5.94
N LEU A 40 -6.35 -6.78 5.23
CA LEU A 40 -5.78 -5.45 5.03
C LEU A 40 -6.73 -4.54 4.25
N ILE A 41 -7.33 -5.06 3.18
CA ILE A 41 -8.29 -4.33 2.34
C ILE A 41 -9.47 -3.85 3.19
N GLY A 42 -10.09 -4.75 3.96
CA GLY A 42 -11.22 -4.41 4.82
C GLY A 42 -10.84 -3.46 5.96
N LYS A 43 -9.75 -3.76 6.71
CA LYS A 43 -9.31 -2.93 7.86
C LYS A 43 -8.92 -1.51 7.46
N HIS A 44 -8.35 -1.32 6.28
CA HIS A 44 -7.94 0.00 5.79
C HIS A 44 -8.97 0.65 4.85
N GLY A 45 -10.09 -0.01 4.55
CA GLY A 45 -11.13 0.51 3.66
C GLY A 45 -10.64 0.72 2.22
N LEU A 46 -9.72 -0.15 1.74
CA LEU A 46 -9.10 0.00 0.43
C LEU A 46 -10.08 -0.24 -0.72
N GLU A 47 -11.19 -0.92 -0.49
CA GLU A 47 -12.25 -1.12 -1.49
C GLU A 47 -12.69 0.23 -2.07
N LYS A 48 -12.97 1.21 -1.21
CA LYS A 48 -13.36 2.56 -1.64
C LYS A 48 -12.25 3.27 -2.44
N VAL A 49 -10.98 3.00 -2.14
CA VAL A 49 -9.84 3.56 -2.88
C VAL A 49 -9.77 2.95 -4.27
N VAL A 50 -9.88 1.62 -4.36
CA VAL A 50 -9.91 0.87 -5.63
C VAL A 50 -11.10 1.33 -6.47
N ASP A 51 -12.29 1.44 -5.88
CA ASP A 51 -13.52 1.91 -6.56
C ASP A 51 -13.41 3.34 -7.11
N ARG A 52 -12.55 4.18 -6.53
CA ARG A 52 -12.28 5.53 -7.05
C ARG A 52 -11.23 5.55 -8.17
N LEU A 53 -10.22 4.68 -8.08
CA LEU A 53 -9.15 4.64 -9.08
C LEU A 53 -9.60 3.99 -10.38
N ILE A 54 -10.39 2.92 -10.31
CA ILE A 54 -10.79 2.11 -11.46
C ILE A 54 -11.57 2.91 -12.52
N PRO A 55 -12.56 3.76 -12.19
CA PRO A 55 -13.22 4.59 -13.20
C PRO A 55 -12.27 5.52 -13.95
N GLY A 56 -11.24 6.06 -13.26
CA GLY A 56 -10.20 6.86 -13.89
C GLY A 56 -9.31 6.07 -14.86
N ILE A 57 -9.19 4.74 -14.67
CA ILE A 57 -8.45 3.83 -15.54
C ILE A 57 -9.34 3.36 -16.69
N ALA A 58 -10.55 2.90 -16.39
CA ALA A 58 -11.51 2.39 -17.37
C ALA A 58 -12.02 3.49 -18.32
N GLY A 59 -12.10 4.74 -17.85
CA GLY A 59 -12.51 5.88 -18.67
C GLY A 59 -13.87 5.67 -19.33
N LYS A 60 -13.88 5.58 -20.67
CA LYS A 60 -15.09 5.38 -21.49
C LYS A 60 -15.59 3.93 -21.56
N TYR A 61 -14.81 2.98 -21.05
CA TYR A 61 -15.15 1.55 -21.14
C TYR A 61 -16.26 1.15 -20.18
N SER A 62 -16.85 -0.02 -20.42
CA SER A 62 -18.01 -0.53 -19.69
C SER A 62 -17.73 -0.85 -18.23
N GLU A 63 -18.81 -1.09 -17.47
CA GLU A 63 -18.72 -1.62 -16.10
C GLU A 63 -18.03 -2.99 -16.05
N ASN A 64 -18.15 -3.79 -17.13
CA ASN A 64 -17.46 -5.08 -17.23
C ASN A 64 -15.94 -4.91 -17.14
N VAL A 65 -15.36 -3.87 -17.78
CA VAL A 65 -13.93 -3.56 -17.67
C VAL A 65 -13.55 -3.21 -16.22
N GLN A 66 -14.41 -2.47 -15.52
CA GLN A 66 -14.17 -2.12 -14.12
C GLN A 66 -14.17 -3.35 -13.20
N GLU A 67 -15.12 -4.25 -13.39
CA GLU A 67 -15.19 -5.51 -12.64
C GLU A 67 -13.97 -6.40 -12.94
N GLU A 68 -13.52 -6.45 -14.19
CA GLU A 68 -12.34 -7.19 -14.58
C GLU A 68 -11.06 -6.63 -13.94
N LEU A 69 -10.90 -5.33 -13.86
CA LEU A 69 -9.78 -4.70 -13.17
C LEU A 69 -9.78 -5.01 -11.67
N LYS A 70 -10.93 -5.01 -11.01
CA LYS A 70 -11.07 -5.42 -9.59
C LYS A 70 -10.68 -6.88 -9.42
N ARG A 71 -11.15 -7.73 -10.32
CA ARG A 71 -10.85 -9.15 -10.29
C ARG A 71 -9.35 -9.41 -10.49
N MET A 72 -8.70 -8.75 -11.47
CA MET A 72 -7.26 -8.85 -11.69
C MET A 72 -6.46 -8.36 -10.46
N PHE A 73 -6.92 -7.28 -9.83
CA PHE A 73 -6.32 -6.78 -8.58
C PHE A 73 -6.28 -7.86 -7.50
N MET A 74 -7.38 -8.63 -7.34
CA MET A 74 -7.46 -9.73 -6.38
C MET A 74 -6.71 -10.98 -6.83
N ALA A 75 -6.68 -11.26 -8.13
CA ALA A 75 -6.00 -12.42 -8.69
C ALA A 75 -4.49 -12.41 -8.44
N VAL A 76 -3.86 -11.23 -8.34
CA VAL A 76 -2.44 -11.09 -7.99
C VAL A 76 -2.10 -11.84 -6.70
N PHE A 77 -2.95 -11.76 -5.68
CA PHE A 77 -2.72 -12.44 -4.39
C PHE A 77 -2.82 -13.97 -4.49
N VAL A 78 -3.60 -14.46 -5.44
CA VAL A 78 -3.73 -15.90 -5.71
C VAL A 78 -2.53 -16.43 -6.49
N PHE A 79 -2.06 -15.64 -7.46
CA PHE A 79 -1.04 -16.08 -8.39
C PHE A 79 0.40 -15.77 -7.96
N HIS A 80 0.65 -14.95 -6.94
CA HIS A 80 1.98 -14.44 -6.60
C HIS A 80 3.05 -15.54 -6.49
N ASP A 81 2.70 -16.68 -5.94
CA ASP A 81 3.59 -17.80 -5.64
C ASP A 81 3.32 -19.08 -6.48
N THR A 82 2.41 -19.04 -7.44
CA THR A 82 2.06 -20.21 -8.27
C THR A 82 3.26 -20.82 -9.01
N GLY A 83 4.29 -20.03 -9.27
CA GLY A 83 5.55 -20.49 -9.87
C GLY A 83 6.44 -21.30 -8.92
N LYS A 84 6.11 -21.43 -7.63
CA LYS A 84 6.79 -22.37 -6.71
C LYS A 84 6.62 -23.85 -7.13
N VAL A 85 5.80 -24.12 -8.13
CA VAL A 85 5.78 -25.42 -8.82
C VAL A 85 7.06 -25.72 -9.62
N ASN A 86 7.98 -24.76 -9.74
CA ASN A 86 9.29 -24.96 -10.34
C ASN A 86 10.05 -26.10 -9.64
N ASP A 87 10.43 -27.13 -10.42
CA ASP A 87 11.13 -28.31 -9.90
C ASP A 87 12.41 -27.98 -9.15
N ASN A 88 13.19 -26.99 -9.65
CA ASN A 88 14.44 -26.57 -9.03
C ASN A 88 14.20 -25.85 -7.69
N PHE A 89 13.13 -25.05 -7.59
CA PHE A 89 12.71 -24.44 -6.34
C PHE A 89 12.30 -25.53 -5.33
N GLN A 90 11.47 -26.48 -5.72
CA GLN A 90 11.04 -27.57 -4.85
C GLN A 90 12.22 -28.42 -4.39
N TYR A 91 13.10 -28.81 -5.30
CA TYR A 91 14.27 -29.64 -4.97
C TYR A 91 15.30 -28.92 -4.10
N SER A 92 15.69 -27.69 -4.47
CA SER A 92 16.83 -26.99 -3.87
C SER A 92 16.42 -26.17 -2.63
N ARG A 93 15.26 -25.47 -2.68
CA ARG A 93 14.84 -24.58 -1.61
C ARG A 93 13.93 -25.27 -0.60
N MET A 94 12.98 -26.06 -1.08
CA MET A 94 12.05 -26.79 -0.21
C MET A 94 12.59 -28.14 0.26
N LEU A 95 13.75 -28.56 -0.24
CA LEU A 95 14.34 -29.89 0.03
C LEU A 95 13.36 -31.04 -0.25
N ASN A 96 12.43 -30.80 -1.16
CA ASN A 96 11.37 -31.73 -1.51
C ASN A 96 11.90 -32.80 -2.47
N ARG A 97 12.16 -33.99 -1.94
CA ARG A 97 12.78 -35.11 -2.67
C ARG A 97 11.84 -35.83 -3.66
N LEU A 98 10.59 -35.41 -3.73
CA LEU A 98 9.66 -35.86 -4.78
C LEU A 98 10.02 -35.26 -6.14
N PHE A 99 10.75 -34.14 -6.15
CA PHE A 99 11.20 -33.41 -7.33
C PHE A 99 12.69 -33.67 -7.59
N LYS A 100 13.11 -33.43 -8.85
CA LYS A 100 14.49 -33.59 -9.28
C LYS A 100 15.01 -32.28 -9.85
N HIS A 101 16.30 -32.05 -9.70
CA HIS A 101 16.95 -30.93 -10.36
C HIS A 101 16.82 -31.04 -11.88
N ARG A 102 16.40 -29.95 -12.52
CA ARG A 102 16.30 -29.83 -13.97
C ARG A 102 17.35 -28.86 -14.49
N LYS A 103 17.63 -28.91 -15.80
CA LYS A 103 18.44 -27.89 -16.46
C LYS A 103 17.83 -26.52 -16.20
N THR A 104 18.69 -25.56 -15.82
CA THR A 104 18.27 -24.17 -15.57
C THR A 104 17.88 -23.48 -16.87
N GLU A 105 16.72 -22.88 -16.90
CA GLU A 105 16.14 -22.13 -18.00
C GLU A 105 15.51 -20.82 -17.43
N ILE A 106 14.88 -20.00 -18.27
CA ILE A 106 14.36 -18.68 -17.84
C ILE A 106 13.24 -18.82 -16.79
N LEU A 107 12.24 -19.69 -17.01
CA LEU A 107 11.16 -19.97 -16.08
C LEU A 107 11.52 -21.05 -15.04
N VAL A 108 12.58 -21.79 -15.29
CA VAL A 108 13.12 -22.83 -14.40
C VAL A 108 14.49 -22.40 -13.88
N PRO A 109 14.62 -21.25 -13.22
CA PRO A 109 15.89 -20.84 -12.62
C PRO A 109 16.25 -21.80 -11.47
N ALA A 110 17.49 -21.71 -10.98
CA ALA A 110 17.98 -22.59 -9.93
C ALA A 110 17.09 -22.55 -8.65
N TYR A 111 16.43 -21.41 -8.38
CA TYR A 111 15.64 -21.21 -7.16
C TYR A 111 14.60 -20.08 -7.23
N GLY A 112 14.46 -19.37 -8.33
CA GLY A 112 13.44 -18.31 -8.48
C GLY A 112 12.08 -18.89 -8.89
N HIS A 113 10.99 -18.17 -8.62
CA HIS A 113 9.64 -18.60 -8.99
C HIS A 113 8.74 -17.44 -9.46
N SER A 114 9.07 -16.20 -9.11
CA SER A 114 8.20 -15.04 -9.36
C SER A 114 7.92 -14.80 -10.85
N PHE A 115 8.90 -15.10 -11.71
CA PHE A 115 8.72 -14.94 -13.14
C PHE A 115 7.74 -15.98 -13.71
N LEU A 116 7.86 -17.25 -13.32
CA LEU A 116 6.89 -18.28 -13.67
C LEU A 116 5.50 -17.95 -13.12
N SER A 117 5.40 -17.43 -11.89
CA SER A 117 4.13 -16.97 -11.33
C SER A 117 3.46 -15.89 -12.19
N ALA A 118 4.23 -14.90 -12.64
CA ALA A 118 3.73 -13.83 -13.49
C ALA A 118 3.23 -14.33 -14.84
N TRP A 119 3.94 -15.29 -15.44
CA TRP A 119 3.52 -15.93 -16.68
C TRP A 119 2.27 -16.80 -16.53
N LEU A 120 2.16 -17.55 -15.44
CA LEU A 120 0.95 -18.32 -15.14
C LEU A 120 -0.25 -17.39 -14.97
N PHE A 121 -0.08 -16.28 -14.25
CA PHE A 121 -1.11 -15.25 -14.15
C PHE A 121 -1.55 -14.75 -15.52
N LEU A 122 -0.60 -14.34 -16.38
CA LEU A 122 -0.92 -13.85 -17.73
C LEU A 122 -1.68 -14.91 -18.53
N ALA A 123 -1.22 -16.14 -18.52
CA ALA A 123 -1.87 -17.24 -19.24
C ALA A 123 -3.35 -17.38 -18.89
N PHE A 124 -3.65 -17.48 -17.61
CA PHE A 124 -5.03 -17.66 -17.14
C PHE A 124 -5.89 -16.41 -17.36
N GLU A 125 -5.31 -15.21 -17.16
CA GLU A 125 -6.06 -13.97 -17.27
C GLU A 125 -6.34 -13.59 -18.73
N LEU A 126 -5.35 -13.71 -19.61
CA LEU A 126 -5.52 -13.38 -21.02
C LEU A 126 -6.53 -14.33 -21.69
N ASP A 127 -6.44 -15.63 -21.42
CA ASP A 127 -7.40 -16.62 -21.92
C ASP A 127 -8.81 -16.31 -21.44
N ARG A 128 -8.97 -16.03 -20.16
CA ARG A 128 -10.26 -15.71 -19.57
C ARG A 128 -10.88 -14.44 -20.18
N VAL A 129 -10.10 -13.38 -20.33
CA VAL A 129 -10.56 -12.13 -20.97
C VAL A 129 -10.89 -12.37 -22.45
N TRP A 130 -10.08 -13.18 -23.14
CA TRP A 130 -10.31 -13.52 -24.53
C TRP A 130 -11.65 -14.24 -24.75
N GLN A 131 -11.98 -15.17 -23.85
CA GLN A 131 -13.19 -15.97 -23.95
C GLN A 131 -14.45 -15.25 -23.44
N ASP A 132 -14.33 -14.07 -22.80
CA ASP A 132 -15.47 -13.36 -22.25
C ASP A 132 -16.33 -12.74 -23.38
N PRO A 133 -17.59 -13.20 -23.56
CA PRO A 133 -18.48 -12.68 -24.59
C PRO A 133 -19.06 -11.30 -24.24
N CYS A 134 -18.96 -10.85 -22.99
CA CYS A 134 -19.47 -9.56 -22.52
C CYS A 134 -18.54 -8.41 -22.83
N LEU A 135 -17.30 -8.67 -23.27
CA LEU A 135 -16.28 -7.69 -23.58
C LEU A 135 -16.17 -7.48 -25.11
N THR A 136 -16.08 -6.23 -25.52
CA THR A 136 -15.75 -5.89 -26.90
C THR A 136 -14.26 -6.13 -27.17
N GLU A 137 -13.88 -6.22 -28.46
CA GLU A 137 -12.48 -6.41 -28.85
C GLU A 137 -11.57 -5.27 -28.40
N GLU A 138 -12.09 -4.04 -28.34
CA GLU A 138 -11.34 -2.88 -27.81
C GLU A 138 -11.10 -3.02 -26.30
N GLU A 139 -12.11 -3.44 -25.54
CA GLU A 139 -12.01 -3.68 -24.10
C GLU A 139 -11.05 -4.83 -23.76
N LYS A 140 -11.10 -5.91 -24.51
CA LYS A 140 -10.17 -7.04 -24.38
C LYS A 140 -8.72 -6.58 -24.56
N LYS A 141 -8.43 -5.80 -25.61
CA LYS A 141 -7.10 -5.24 -25.87
C LYS A 141 -6.58 -4.40 -24.73
N MET A 142 -7.43 -3.55 -24.14
CA MET A 142 -7.04 -2.75 -22.99
C MET A 142 -6.80 -3.58 -21.73
N LEU A 143 -7.65 -4.55 -21.46
CA LEU A 143 -7.47 -5.46 -20.32
C LEU A 143 -6.21 -6.30 -20.46
N PHE A 144 -5.81 -6.69 -21.66
CA PHE A 144 -4.54 -7.36 -21.90
C PHE A 144 -3.35 -6.50 -21.46
N VAL A 145 -3.35 -5.22 -21.82
CA VAL A 145 -2.29 -4.29 -21.37
C VAL A 145 -2.27 -4.20 -19.84
N TYR A 146 -3.43 -4.07 -19.21
CA TYR A 146 -3.52 -3.98 -17.74
C TYR A 146 -3.09 -5.28 -17.05
N ALA A 147 -3.38 -6.43 -17.63
CA ALA A 147 -2.90 -7.73 -17.11
C ALA A 147 -1.38 -7.78 -17.00
N PHE A 148 -0.64 -7.19 -17.95
CA PHE A 148 0.83 -7.12 -17.85
C PHE A 148 1.31 -6.28 -16.66
N PHE A 149 0.64 -5.18 -16.33
CA PHE A 149 1.00 -4.40 -15.14
C PHE A 149 0.77 -5.18 -13.85
N PHE A 150 -0.30 -5.94 -13.74
CA PHE A 150 -0.53 -6.81 -12.60
C PHE A 150 0.47 -7.98 -12.55
N ALA A 151 0.77 -8.59 -13.69
CA ALA A 151 1.82 -9.62 -13.81
C ALA A 151 3.18 -9.09 -13.36
N TYR A 152 3.47 -7.82 -13.66
CA TYR A 152 4.71 -7.17 -13.23
C TYR A 152 4.80 -7.03 -11.72
N VAL A 153 3.70 -6.77 -11.02
CA VAL A 153 3.67 -6.80 -9.54
C VAL A 153 4.09 -8.18 -9.03
N ILE A 154 3.52 -9.25 -9.61
CA ILE A 154 3.88 -10.64 -9.26
C ILE A 154 5.36 -10.90 -9.51
N ARG A 155 5.87 -10.51 -10.69
CA ARG A 155 7.28 -10.69 -11.03
C ARG A 155 8.21 -10.01 -10.03
N GLN A 156 7.85 -8.81 -9.58
CA GLN A 156 8.70 -7.96 -8.75
C GLN A 156 8.52 -8.15 -7.24
N HIS A 157 7.63 -9.06 -6.78
CA HIS A 157 7.29 -9.15 -5.37
C HIS A 157 8.47 -9.56 -4.46
N HIS A 158 9.48 -10.26 -5.00
CA HIS A 158 10.76 -10.56 -4.31
C HIS A 158 11.90 -9.59 -4.63
N SER A 159 11.73 -8.68 -5.57
CA SER A 159 12.75 -7.70 -5.93
C SER A 159 12.83 -6.53 -4.95
N GLY A 160 13.77 -5.61 -5.16
CA GLY A 160 13.90 -4.35 -4.43
C GLY A 160 12.76 -3.34 -4.70
N GLY A 161 11.81 -3.63 -5.58
CA GLY A 161 10.64 -2.79 -5.88
C GLY A 161 10.16 -2.86 -7.33
N LEU A 162 9.19 -2.03 -7.66
CA LEU A 162 8.61 -1.89 -8.99
C LEU A 162 9.51 -1.01 -9.91
N GLY A 163 10.81 -1.33 -10.01
CA GLY A 163 11.74 -0.52 -10.78
C GLY A 163 11.86 -1.01 -12.21
N CYS A 164 11.21 -0.34 -13.18
CA CYS A 164 11.48 -0.49 -14.58
C CYS A 164 11.89 0.88 -15.14
N ALA A 165 12.99 0.95 -15.88
CA ALA A 165 13.55 2.21 -16.35
C ALA A 165 12.77 2.75 -17.55
N ASP A 166 12.31 1.86 -18.44
CA ASP A 166 11.53 2.20 -19.62
C ASP A 166 10.54 1.10 -20.00
N GLU A 167 9.67 1.41 -20.95
CA GLU A 167 8.61 0.51 -21.38
C GLU A 167 9.14 -0.66 -22.21
N GLU A 168 10.21 -0.48 -22.97
CA GLU A 168 10.80 -1.54 -23.77
C GLU A 168 11.43 -2.60 -22.86
N GLU A 169 12.16 -2.19 -21.83
CA GLU A 169 12.69 -3.08 -20.80
C GLU A 169 11.56 -3.84 -20.11
N PHE A 170 10.43 -3.13 -19.80
CA PHE A 170 9.24 -3.72 -19.20
C PHE A 170 8.69 -4.90 -20.01
N PHE A 171 8.39 -4.71 -21.29
CA PHE A 171 7.81 -5.75 -22.14
C PHE A 171 8.81 -6.83 -22.52
N ASN A 172 10.05 -6.47 -22.88
CA ASN A 172 11.09 -7.42 -23.21
C ASN A 172 11.39 -8.37 -22.04
N SER A 173 11.14 -7.91 -20.82
CA SER A 173 11.31 -8.73 -19.63
C SER A 173 10.41 -9.96 -19.59
N PHE A 174 9.33 -10.01 -20.35
CA PHE A 174 8.45 -11.16 -20.45
C PHE A 174 8.75 -12.06 -21.67
N ALA A 175 9.37 -11.56 -22.72
CA ALA A 175 9.52 -12.28 -23.99
C ALA A 175 10.25 -13.64 -23.88
N GLY A 176 11.26 -13.76 -23.01
CA GLY A 176 12.11 -14.94 -22.95
C GLY A 176 11.50 -16.17 -22.27
N GLY A 177 10.34 -16.07 -21.60
CA GLY A 177 9.77 -17.18 -20.81
C GLY A 177 8.69 -18.01 -21.53
N TYR A 178 8.29 -17.58 -22.70
CA TYR A 178 7.13 -18.12 -23.41
C TYR A 178 7.24 -19.62 -23.75
N GLU A 179 8.38 -20.03 -24.30
CA GLU A 179 8.59 -21.41 -24.76
C GLU A 179 8.54 -22.45 -23.63
N GLU A 180 8.97 -22.09 -22.44
CA GLU A 180 8.98 -22.98 -21.28
C GLU A 180 7.62 -23.11 -20.61
N LEU A 181 6.72 -22.16 -20.84
CA LEU A 181 5.46 -21.99 -20.11
C LEU A 181 4.54 -23.20 -20.25
N HIS A 182 4.47 -23.83 -21.42
CA HIS A 182 3.61 -24.98 -21.69
C HIS A 182 3.80 -26.14 -20.69
N THR A 183 5.03 -26.38 -20.26
CA THR A 183 5.32 -27.44 -19.27
C THR A 183 4.57 -27.19 -17.96
N TYR A 184 4.57 -25.95 -17.49
CA TYR A 184 3.97 -25.58 -16.21
C TYR A 184 2.46 -25.37 -16.28
N LEU A 185 1.93 -24.99 -17.43
CA LEU A 185 0.49 -24.94 -17.65
C LEU A 185 -0.14 -26.30 -17.50
N THR A 186 0.53 -27.33 -18.01
CA THR A 186 0.07 -28.72 -17.86
C THR A 186 0.02 -29.12 -16.37
N VAL A 187 0.96 -28.66 -15.54
CA VAL A 187 0.95 -28.89 -14.09
C VAL A 187 -0.30 -28.30 -13.45
N TRP A 188 -0.73 -27.10 -13.89
CA TRP A 188 -1.93 -26.42 -13.41
C TRP A 188 -3.22 -26.87 -14.11
N GLY A 189 -3.18 -27.94 -14.92
CA GLY A 189 -4.36 -28.43 -15.62
C GLY A 189 -4.97 -27.42 -16.59
N TYR A 190 -4.14 -26.54 -17.15
CA TYR A 190 -4.58 -25.58 -18.16
C TYR A 190 -4.71 -26.28 -19.52
N GLU A 191 -5.85 -26.10 -20.17
CA GLU A 191 -6.17 -26.75 -21.47
C GLU A 191 -6.47 -25.69 -22.57
N GLY A 192 -6.23 -24.40 -22.30
CA GLY A 192 -6.51 -23.30 -23.23
C GLY A 192 -5.56 -23.24 -24.42
N ASP A 193 -6.00 -22.58 -25.48
CA ASP A 193 -5.18 -22.31 -26.67
C ASP A 193 -4.33 -21.05 -26.45
N PHE A 194 -3.01 -21.20 -26.55
CA PHE A 194 -2.02 -20.17 -26.25
C PHE A 194 -1.75 -19.19 -27.38
N THR A 195 -2.33 -19.40 -28.56
CA THR A 195 -2.12 -18.52 -29.75
C THR A 195 -2.55 -17.08 -29.49
N CYS A 196 -3.50 -16.86 -28.58
CA CYS A 196 -3.92 -15.51 -28.21
C CYS A 196 -2.81 -14.72 -27.47
N VAL A 197 -1.94 -15.36 -26.69
CA VAL A 197 -0.87 -14.65 -25.94
C VAL A 197 0.17 -14.08 -26.87
N GLU A 198 0.55 -14.83 -27.92
CA GLU A 198 1.53 -14.40 -28.92
C GLU A 198 0.98 -13.19 -29.72
N ALA A 199 -0.28 -13.29 -30.20
CA ALA A 199 -0.95 -12.18 -30.87
C ALA A 199 -1.11 -10.94 -29.97
N VAL A 200 -1.32 -11.14 -28.68
CA VAL A 200 -1.40 -10.04 -27.68
C VAL A 200 -0.06 -9.33 -27.53
N PHE A 201 1.05 -10.08 -27.48
CA PHE A 201 2.39 -9.48 -27.39
C PHE A 201 2.71 -8.57 -28.57
N GLU A 202 2.46 -9.05 -29.79
CA GLU A 202 2.65 -8.24 -31.00
C GLU A 202 1.76 -6.98 -31.00
N HIS A 203 0.55 -7.10 -30.46
CA HIS A 203 -0.43 -6.03 -30.44
C HIS A 203 -0.15 -4.97 -29.37
N ILE A 204 0.34 -5.35 -28.19
CA ILE A 204 0.74 -4.43 -27.12
C ILE A 204 1.86 -3.50 -27.60
N VAL A 205 2.82 -4.01 -28.34
CA VAL A 205 3.88 -3.21 -28.97
C VAL A 205 3.31 -2.20 -29.97
N ALA A 206 2.19 -2.52 -30.62
CA ALA A 206 1.53 -1.62 -31.60
C ALA A 206 0.66 -0.53 -30.93
N ILE A 207 -0.07 -0.85 -29.85
CA ILE A 207 -0.93 0.10 -29.07
C ILE A 207 -0.11 1.24 -28.47
N ARG A 208 1.15 1.03 -28.20
CA ARG A 208 2.09 1.97 -27.58
C ARG A 208 2.24 3.32 -28.30
N LYS A 209 1.86 3.40 -29.56
CA LYS A 209 2.10 4.60 -30.39
C LYS A 209 0.97 5.63 -30.40
N GLU A 210 -0.14 5.37 -29.77
CA GLU A 210 -1.30 6.26 -29.80
C GLU A 210 -1.65 6.70 -28.38
N THR A 211 -1.26 7.90 -27.89
CA THR A 211 -2.20 8.68 -27.09
C THR A 211 -1.64 9.71 -26.12
N ASP A 212 -2.03 10.97 -26.31
CA ASP A 212 -1.93 12.07 -25.32
C ASP A 212 -3.07 12.06 -24.26
N ALA A 213 -4.18 11.37 -24.51
CA ALA A 213 -5.31 11.23 -23.57
C ALA A 213 -5.00 10.35 -22.33
N GLN A 214 -3.84 9.73 -22.29
CA GLN A 214 -3.43 8.73 -21.29
C GLN A 214 -2.84 9.29 -20.00
N ARG A 215 -2.63 10.59 -19.82
CA ARG A 215 -1.95 11.12 -18.63
C ARG A 215 -2.76 10.96 -17.34
N GLU A 216 -4.08 11.12 -17.37
CA GLU A 216 -4.92 10.92 -16.18
C GLU A 216 -5.13 9.44 -15.87
N ALA A 217 -5.39 8.63 -16.88
CA ALA A 217 -5.46 7.18 -16.76
C ALA A 217 -4.14 6.60 -16.23
N SER A 218 -2.98 7.16 -16.64
CA SER A 218 -1.66 6.71 -16.19
C SER A 218 -1.43 6.93 -14.69
N PHE A 219 -1.94 8.02 -14.09
CA PHE A 219 -1.80 8.25 -12.65
C PHE A 219 -2.66 7.26 -11.83
N ALA A 220 -3.92 7.08 -12.21
CA ALA A 220 -4.82 6.15 -11.53
C ALA A 220 -4.30 4.70 -11.61
N LEU A 221 -3.81 4.29 -12.78
CA LEU A 221 -3.18 2.98 -12.98
C LEU A 221 -1.91 2.84 -12.11
N TYR A 222 -1.03 3.84 -12.14
CA TYR A 222 0.17 3.85 -11.30
C TYR A 222 -0.17 3.69 -9.81
N ALA A 223 -1.16 4.43 -9.33
CA ALA A 223 -1.61 4.35 -7.94
C ALA A 223 -2.20 2.97 -7.61
N LEU A 224 -3.00 2.39 -8.51
CA LEU A 224 -3.60 1.08 -8.35
C LEU A 224 -2.53 -0.04 -8.28
N ILE A 225 -1.56 -0.01 -9.18
CA ILE A 225 -0.47 -0.98 -9.23
C ILE A 225 0.43 -0.88 -7.99
N LYS A 226 0.75 0.35 -7.56
CA LYS A 226 1.50 0.55 -6.31
C LYS A 226 0.72 0.07 -5.08
N LEU A 227 -0.58 0.35 -5.03
CA LEU A 227 -1.43 -0.13 -3.95
C LEU A 227 -1.47 -1.66 -3.91
N ASN A 228 -1.66 -2.29 -5.07
CA ASN A 228 -1.66 -3.75 -5.20
C ASN A 228 -0.33 -4.36 -4.70
N SER A 229 0.80 -3.81 -5.14
CA SER A 229 2.13 -4.22 -4.68
C SER A 229 2.34 -4.02 -3.18
N SER A 230 1.82 -2.92 -2.62
CA SER A 230 1.88 -2.64 -1.18
C SER A 230 1.11 -3.68 -0.37
N VAL A 231 -0.11 -4.00 -0.80
CA VAL A 231 -0.96 -5.01 -0.14
C VAL A 231 -0.37 -6.40 -0.28
N LEU A 232 0.10 -6.78 -1.48
CA LEU A 232 0.74 -8.09 -1.70
C LEU A 232 1.95 -8.26 -0.79
N THR A 233 2.85 -7.27 -0.77
CA THR A 233 4.05 -7.31 0.07
C THR A 233 3.69 -7.47 1.55
N ALA A 234 2.72 -6.71 2.05
CA ALA A 234 2.30 -6.79 3.44
C ALA A 234 1.62 -8.14 3.75
N ALA A 235 0.72 -8.61 2.89
CA ALA A 235 -0.01 -9.86 3.09
C ALA A 235 0.91 -11.09 3.09
N ASP A 236 1.85 -11.17 2.14
CA ASP A 236 2.84 -12.23 2.06
C ASP A 236 3.75 -12.24 3.30
N TYR A 237 4.24 -11.07 3.74
CA TYR A 237 5.01 -10.97 4.97
C TYR A 237 4.24 -11.43 6.21
N LEU A 238 2.98 -11.02 6.35
CA LEU A 238 2.14 -11.40 7.49
C LEU A 238 1.84 -12.91 7.49
N ALA A 239 1.59 -13.51 6.33
CA ALA A 239 1.36 -14.94 6.17
C ALA A 239 2.63 -15.75 6.50
N THR A 240 3.76 -15.36 5.93
CA THR A 240 5.07 -15.98 6.19
C THR A 240 5.47 -15.86 7.66
N HIS A 241 5.28 -14.67 8.28
CA HIS A 241 5.55 -14.46 9.69
C HIS A 241 4.70 -15.40 10.57
N ALA A 242 3.41 -15.51 10.28
CA ALA A 242 2.51 -16.37 11.03
C ALA A 242 2.94 -17.86 10.96
N TYR A 243 3.38 -18.34 9.78
CA TYR A 243 3.93 -19.66 9.64
C TYR A 243 5.25 -19.83 10.43
N MET A 244 6.22 -18.91 10.22
CA MET A 244 7.55 -19.02 10.79
C MET A 244 7.57 -18.91 12.33
N THR A 245 6.72 -18.05 12.90
CA THR A 245 6.70 -17.82 14.36
C THR A 245 5.58 -18.55 15.09
N GLY A 246 4.53 -18.98 14.39
CA GLY A 246 3.28 -19.47 14.99
C GLY A 246 2.42 -18.35 15.60
N ARG A 247 2.77 -17.09 15.38
CA ARG A 247 2.06 -15.91 15.92
C ARG A 247 1.42 -15.13 14.79
N GLN A 248 0.13 -14.88 14.94
CA GLN A 248 -0.62 -14.07 14.00
C GLN A 248 -0.66 -12.61 14.46
N VAL A 249 -0.29 -11.68 13.58
CA VAL A 249 -0.47 -10.25 13.81
C VAL A 249 -1.97 -9.94 13.74
N LYS A 250 -2.52 -9.35 14.79
CA LYS A 250 -3.94 -9.02 14.93
C LYS A 250 -4.20 -7.52 14.79
N GLU A 251 -3.24 -6.69 15.14
CA GLU A 251 -3.31 -5.25 15.11
C GLU A 251 -3.13 -4.74 13.67
N ALA A 252 -4.08 -3.95 13.21
CA ALA A 252 -3.98 -3.28 11.90
C ALA A 252 -3.28 -1.91 11.99
N GLY A 253 -2.91 -1.44 13.19
CA GLY A 253 -2.35 -0.12 13.42
C GLY A 253 -3.33 1.02 13.10
N ILE A 254 -4.56 0.84 13.51
CA ILE A 254 -5.65 1.80 13.41
C ILE A 254 -6.35 1.90 14.77
N PHE A 255 -7.08 2.97 14.99
CA PHE A 255 -8.03 3.04 16.09
C PHE A 255 -9.27 2.21 15.73
N GLU A 256 -9.32 0.97 16.23
CA GLU A 256 -10.45 0.06 15.96
C GLU A 256 -11.67 0.40 16.84
N ASP A 257 -11.42 0.92 18.05
CA ASP A 257 -12.47 1.30 18.99
C ASP A 257 -12.81 2.78 18.87
N ARG A 258 -14.06 3.06 18.51
CA ARG A 258 -14.59 4.42 18.42
C ARG A 258 -14.58 5.14 19.78
N HIS A 259 -14.84 4.42 20.87
CA HIS A 259 -14.78 4.99 22.21
C HIS A 259 -13.37 5.52 22.53
N ARG A 260 -12.32 4.79 22.12
CA ARG A 260 -10.93 5.25 22.27
C ARG A 260 -10.64 6.55 21.51
N VAL A 261 -11.20 6.70 20.30
CA VAL A 261 -11.10 7.95 19.53
C VAL A 261 -11.81 9.10 20.26
N GLU A 262 -12.98 8.85 20.84
CA GLU A 262 -13.74 9.84 21.63
C GLU A 262 -12.98 10.26 22.89
N GLU A 263 -12.32 9.32 23.59
CA GLU A 263 -11.45 9.63 24.72
C GLU A 263 -10.27 10.55 24.29
N MET A 264 -9.64 10.22 23.17
CA MET A 264 -8.53 11.05 22.63
C MET A 264 -9.00 12.46 22.28
N ILE A 265 -10.16 12.60 21.64
CA ILE A 265 -10.80 13.89 21.33
C ILE A 265 -11.11 14.63 22.63
N GLY A 266 -11.72 13.97 23.60
CA GLY A 266 -12.03 14.51 24.91
C GLY A 266 -10.79 14.99 25.66
N HIS A 267 -9.70 14.23 25.58
CA HIS A 267 -8.42 14.60 26.19
C HIS A 267 -7.85 15.89 25.60
N LEU A 268 -7.84 16.05 24.26
CA LEU A 268 -7.40 17.26 23.59
C LEU A 268 -8.28 18.46 23.94
N ARG A 269 -9.61 18.30 23.96
CA ARG A 269 -10.56 19.35 24.31
C ARG A 269 -10.33 19.92 25.71
N ASN A 270 -9.90 19.08 26.66
CA ASN A 270 -9.58 19.46 28.01
C ASN A 270 -8.12 19.85 28.24
N TYR A 271 -7.26 19.71 27.21
CA TYR A 271 -5.83 19.97 27.34
C TYR A 271 -5.52 21.49 27.39
N LYS A 272 -4.82 21.91 28.46
CA LYS A 272 -4.37 23.32 28.65
C LYS A 272 -5.47 24.35 28.33
N HIS A 273 -5.23 25.19 27.32
CA HIS A 273 -6.13 26.27 26.92
C HIS A 273 -7.31 25.85 26.08
N ASN A 274 -7.33 24.62 25.56
CA ASN A 274 -8.35 24.17 24.63
C ASN A 274 -9.74 24.14 25.27
N ARG A 275 -9.84 23.80 26.56
CA ARG A 275 -11.13 23.85 27.30
C ARG A 275 -11.79 25.22 27.17
N GLY A 276 -11.06 26.31 27.42
CA GLY A 276 -11.59 27.66 27.30
C GLY A 276 -11.98 28.03 25.87
N ILE A 277 -11.32 27.46 24.85
CA ILE A 277 -11.66 27.64 23.44
C ILE A 277 -13.03 27.02 23.16
N TYR A 278 -13.26 25.77 23.58
CA TYR A 278 -14.52 25.07 23.36
C TYR A 278 -15.69 25.70 24.16
N GLU A 279 -15.46 26.21 25.38
CA GLU A 279 -16.48 26.92 26.18
C GLU A 279 -16.94 28.23 25.52
N GLN A 280 -16.09 28.85 24.69
CA GLN A 280 -16.38 30.11 24.00
C GLN A 280 -16.68 29.94 22.51
N LEU A 281 -16.64 28.71 21.98
CA LEU A 281 -16.66 28.44 20.55
C LEU A 281 -17.80 29.14 19.80
N ASP A 282 -19.02 29.11 20.34
CA ASP A 282 -20.21 29.67 19.69
C ASP A 282 -20.33 31.19 19.85
N LYS A 283 -19.70 31.75 20.89
CA LYS A 283 -19.83 33.15 21.28
C LYS A 283 -18.61 33.99 20.89
N PHE A 284 -17.53 33.34 20.47
CA PHE A 284 -16.28 34.05 20.20
C PHE A 284 -16.41 34.97 18.98
N VAL A 285 -16.15 36.28 19.21
CA VAL A 285 -16.00 37.27 18.15
C VAL A 285 -14.58 37.79 18.21
N PHE A 286 -13.89 37.72 17.07
CA PHE A 286 -12.53 38.26 16.98
C PHE A 286 -12.56 39.78 16.82
N GLU A 287 -12.02 40.50 17.81
CA GLU A 287 -11.80 41.92 17.72
C GLU A 287 -10.29 42.21 17.79
N TYR A 288 -9.77 43.00 16.88
CA TYR A 288 -8.38 43.40 16.91
C TYR A 288 -8.13 44.31 18.12
N PRO A 289 -7.27 43.91 19.08
CA PRO A 289 -6.93 44.76 20.20
C PRO A 289 -6.17 46.00 19.74
N GLN A 290 -6.50 47.16 20.34
CA GLN A 290 -5.87 48.41 19.98
C GLN A 290 -4.45 48.56 20.56
N GLU A 291 -4.08 47.80 21.59
CA GLU A 291 -2.77 47.82 22.23
C GLU A 291 -2.05 46.47 22.13
N LYS A 292 -0.72 46.54 21.92
CA LYS A 292 0.15 45.34 21.90
C LYS A 292 0.44 44.91 23.34
N SER A 293 -0.29 43.90 23.83
CA SER A 293 -0.05 43.29 25.15
C SER A 293 0.23 41.79 25.02
N GLY A 294 0.72 41.13 26.07
CA GLY A 294 0.89 39.67 26.11
C GLY A 294 -0.43 38.93 25.93
N ASP A 295 -1.56 39.51 26.32
CA ASP A 295 -2.90 38.98 26.14
C ASP A 295 -3.33 38.97 24.68
N HIS A 296 -2.76 39.82 23.85
CA HIS A 296 -2.99 39.88 22.43
C HIS A 296 -2.61 38.55 21.72
N LEU A 297 -1.46 37.98 22.04
CA LEU A 297 -1.03 36.71 21.45
C LEU A 297 -1.95 35.54 21.86
N ASN A 298 -2.39 35.50 23.10
CA ASN A 298 -3.32 34.47 23.57
C ASN A 298 -4.70 34.62 22.93
N ARG A 299 -5.20 35.85 22.76
CA ARG A 299 -6.45 36.12 22.06
C ARG A 299 -6.37 35.75 20.57
N LEU A 300 -5.25 36.03 19.91
CA LEU A 300 -4.98 35.62 18.54
C LEU A 300 -4.96 34.09 18.41
N ARG A 301 -4.27 33.40 19.32
CA ARG A 301 -4.28 31.91 19.36
C ARG A 301 -5.67 31.35 19.54
N THR A 302 -6.47 31.95 20.41
CA THR A 302 -7.89 31.52 20.61
C THR A 302 -8.69 31.76 19.34
N GLY A 303 -8.54 32.93 18.69
CA GLY A 303 -9.23 33.26 17.45
C GLY A 303 -8.91 32.28 16.32
N MET A 304 -7.63 31.98 16.10
CA MET A 304 -7.19 31.00 15.10
C MET A 304 -7.72 29.60 15.42
N ALA A 305 -7.74 29.18 16.68
CA ALA A 305 -8.27 27.87 17.06
C ALA A 305 -9.79 27.77 16.83
N VAL A 306 -10.54 28.82 17.16
CA VAL A 306 -11.99 28.88 16.88
C VAL A 306 -12.24 28.83 15.38
N GLU A 307 -11.47 29.58 14.58
CA GLU A 307 -11.58 29.59 13.13
C GLU A 307 -11.31 28.18 12.55
N VAL A 308 -10.21 27.53 12.96
CA VAL A 308 -9.89 26.17 12.52
C VAL A 308 -11.02 25.20 12.85
N ILE A 309 -11.54 25.20 14.08
CA ILE A 309 -12.61 24.29 14.48
C ILE A 309 -13.88 24.52 13.66
N ARG A 310 -14.28 25.80 13.48
CA ARG A 310 -15.49 26.15 12.71
C ARG A 310 -15.33 25.76 11.23
N THR A 311 -14.22 26.14 10.62
CA THR A 311 -13.93 25.84 9.22
C THR A 311 -13.91 24.33 8.95
N VAL A 312 -13.25 23.54 9.81
CA VAL A 312 -13.20 22.09 9.64
C VAL A 312 -14.59 21.45 9.79
N ARG A 313 -15.42 21.94 10.72
CA ARG A 313 -16.79 21.43 10.86
C ARG A 313 -17.69 21.80 9.69
N GLU A 314 -17.57 23.03 9.16
CA GLU A 314 -18.34 23.52 8.02
C GLU A 314 -17.94 22.84 6.71
N HIS A 315 -16.66 22.54 6.56
CA HIS A 315 -16.06 21.96 5.35
C HIS A 315 -15.52 20.53 5.58
N SER A 316 -16.16 19.75 6.45
CA SER A 316 -15.64 18.45 6.86
C SER A 316 -15.47 17.45 5.71
N ASP A 317 -16.23 17.59 4.62
CA ASP A 317 -16.13 16.75 3.42
C ASP A 317 -14.95 17.13 2.50
N ASP A 318 -14.32 18.30 2.72
CA ASP A 318 -13.14 18.73 1.98
C ASP A 318 -11.93 17.85 2.37
N ARG A 319 -11.09 17.55 1.38
CA ARG A 319 -9.94 16.66 1.57
C ARG A 319 -8.64 17.37 1.83
N LEU A 320 -8.58 18.66 1.57
CA LEU A 320 -7.38 19.47 1.69
C LEU A 320 -7.66 20.73 2.50
N PHE A 321 -6.95 20.85 3.62
CA PHE A 321 -7.00 22.03 4.48
C PHE A 321 -5.63 22.69 4.53
N TYR A 322 -5.58 24.00 4.48
CA TYR A 322 -4.38 24.80 4.66
C TYR A 322 -4.48 25.67 5.91
N ILE A 323 -3.57 25.47 6.85
CA ILE A 323 -3.51 26.23 8.11
C ILE A 323 -2.30 27.15 8.07
N GLU A 324 -2.52 28.46 8.02
CA GLU A 324 -1.50 29.48 8.13
C GLU A 324 -1.54 30.13 9.51
N ALA A 325 -0.41 30.19 10.18
CA ALA A 325 -0.29 30.82 11.47
C ALA A 325 1.12 31.39 11.68
N PRO A 326 1.26 32.57 12.35
CA PRO A 326 2.56 33.16 12.63
C PRO A 326 3.41 32.28 13.55
N THR A 327 4.71 32.56 13.61
CA THR A 327 5.61 31.93 14.59
C THR A 327 5.08 32.17 16.00
N GLY A 328 4.99 31.11 16.80
CA GLY A 328 4.39 31.16 18.13
C GLY A 328 2.85 31.13 18.16
N GLY A 329 2.19 31.07 17.00
CA GLY A 329 0.72 30.97 16.89
C GLY A 329 0.11 29.67 17.34
N GLY A 330 0.92 28.66 17.66
CA GLY A 330 0.42 27.36 18.14
C GLY A 330 0.06 26.36 17.03
N LYS A 331 0.73 26.38 15.88
CA LYS A 331 0.47 25.51 14.70
C LYS A 331 0.21 24.05 15.05
N THR A 332 1.02 23.47 15.94
CA THR A 332 0.86 22.08 16.37
C THR A 332 -0.47 21.85 17.08
N ASN A 333 -0.93 22.81 17.91
CA ASN A 333 -2.24 22.70 18.55
C ASN A 333 -3.37 22.87 17.53
N LEU A 334 -3.23 23.80 16.57
CA LEU A 334 -4.21 24.02 15.51
C LEU A 334 -4.38 22.76 14.64
N SER A 335 -3.27 22.10 14.28
CA SER A 335 -3.32 20.85 13.52
C SER A 335 -3.97 19.71 14.31
N MET A 336 -3.69 19.58 15.62
CA MET A 336 -4.35 18.59 16.46
C MET A 336 -5.87 18.83 16.57
N LEU A 337 -6.31 20.10 16.70
CA LEU A 337 -7.73 20.46 16.70
C LEU A 337 -8.39 20.10 15.38
N ALA A 338 -7.76 20.44 14.24
CA ALA A 338 -8.29 20.06 12.93
C ALA A 338 -8.42 18.54 12.77
N VAL A 339 -7.38 17.78 13.12
CA VAL A 339 -7.38 16.31 13.07
C VAL A 339 -8.50 15.72 13.91
N THR A 340 -8.65 16.17 15.16
CA THR A 340 -9.66 15.61 16.05
C THR A 340 -11.08 16.01 15.66
N GLU A 341 -11.31 17.19 15.09
CA GLU A 341 -12.63 17.56 14.55
C GLU A 341 -12.98 16.73 13.30
N LEU A 342 -12.02 16.48 12.40
CA LEU A 342 -12.23 15.55 11.27
C LEU A 342 -12.57 14.13 11.75
N MET A 343 -11.81 13.59 12.70
CA MET A 343 -12.06 12.27 13.25
C MET A 343 -13.40 12.19 14.04
N ALA A 344 -13.89 13.31 14.56
CA ALA A 344 -15.19 13.37 15.22
C ALA A 344 -16.36 13.18 14.24
N VAL A 345 -16.22 13.78 13.05
CA VAL A 345 -17.25 13.75 11.99
C VAL A 345 -17.14 12.48 11.15
N HIS A 346 -15.91 12.02 10.87
CA HIS A 346 -15.61 10.93 9.97
C HIS A 346 -15.10 9.69 10.73
N PRO A 347 -15.96 8.77 11.14
CA PRO A 347 -15.56 7.57 11.89
C PRO A 347 -14.66 6.61 11.09
N GLU A 348 -14.64 6.70 9.76
CA GLU A 348 -13.74 5.96 8.90
C GLU A 348 -12.29 6.43 8.99
N ILE A 349 -12.01 7.63 9.50
CA ILE A 349 -10.66 8.12 9.76
C ILE A 349 -10.16 7.49 11.06
N GLN A 350 -9.27 6.53 10.92
CA GLN A 350 -8.77 5.72 12.03
C GLN A 350 -7.25 5.81 12.21
N LYS A 351 -6.59 6.66 11.42
CA LYS A 351 -5.12 6.84 11.44
C LYS A 351 -4.73 8.29 11.23
N VAL A 352 -3.58 8.64 11.79
CA VAL A 352 -3.00 9.99 11.64
C VAL A 352 -1.52 9.86 11.34
N PHE A 353 -1.07 10.56 10.30
CA PHE A 353 0.35 10.72 9.99
C PHE A 353 0.76 12.18 10.17
N TYR A 354 1.78 12.41 11.00
CA TYR A 354 2.44 13.71 11.13
C TYR A 354 3.76 13.67 10.38
N VAL A 355 3.95 14.60 9.45
CA VAL A 355 5.09 14.68 8.54
C VAL A 355 5.87 15.97 8.82
N PHE A 356 7.15 15.84 9.17
CA PHE A 356 8.03 16.97 9.54
C PHE A 356 9.27 17.04 8.65
N PRO A 357 9.80 18.24 8.39
CA PRO A 357 10.99 18.42 7.56
C PRO A 357 12.27 17.96 8.27
N TYR A 358 12.32 18.02 9.61
CA TYR A 358 13.52 17.73 10.38
C TYR A 358 13.27 16.70 11.48
N THR A 359 14.23 15.80 11.68
CA THR A 359 14.15 14.74 12.72
C THR A 359 14.13 15.29 14.15
N THR A 360 14.73 16.46 14.39
CA THR A 360 14.70 17.13 15.71
C THR A 360 13.29 17.56 16.12
N LEU A 361 12.47 17.98 15.15
CA LEU A 361 11.06 18.34 15.40
C LEU A 361 10.22 17.12 15.73
N ILE A 362 10.57 15.94 15.19
CA ILE A 362 9.84 14.71 15.41
C ILE A 362 9.79 14.35 16.89
N THR A 363 10.94 14.35 17.58
CA THR A 363 11.01 13.98 19.01
C THR A 363 10.26 14.98 19.91
N GLN A 364 10.35 16.28 19.63
CA GLN A 364 9.62 17.29 20.41
C GLN A 364 8.10 17.17 20.19
N THR A 365 7.69 16.99 18.95
CA THR A 365 6.26 16.88 18.61
C THR A 365 5.68 15.58 19.12
N ASN A 366 6.42 14.47 19.08
CA ASN A 366 6.00 13.19 19.64
C ASN A 366 5.55 13.33 21.10
N GLN A 367 6.37 13.93 21.95
CA GLN A 367 6.00 14.15 23.35
C GLN A 367 4.77 15.07 23.48
N THR A 368 4.66 16.09 22.64
CA THR A 368 3.50 16.99 22.64
C THR A 368 2.22 16.26 22.23
N LEU A 369 2.26 15.48 21.14
CA LEU A 369 1.13 14.66 20.69
C LEU A 369 0.70 13.66 21.75
N LYS A 370 1.67 12.94 22.33
CA LYS A 370 1.41 11.96 23.38
C LYS A 370 0.66 12.60 24.56
N ASN A 371 1.12 13.75 25.04
CA ASN A 371 0.53 14.43 26.19
C ASN A 371 -0.82 15.07 25.84
N ALA A 372 -0.94 15.71 24.67
CA ALA A 372 -2.14 16.46 24.31
C ALA A 372 -3.31 15.54 23.89
N LEU A 373 -3.01 14.44 23.24
CA LEU A 373 -4.01 13.46 22.79
C LEU A 373 -4.19 12.28 23.76
N GLY A 374 -3.41 12.21 24.85
CA GLY A 374 -3.47 11.11 25.82
C GLY A 374 -3.10 9.76 25.21
N LEU A 375 -2.11 9.73 24.28
CA LEU A 375 -1.72 8.51 23.57
C LEU A 375 -0.83 7.62 24.42
N THR A 376 -1.04 6.33 24.29
CA THR A 376 -0.19 5.30 24.91
C THR A 376 1.09 5.05 24.08
N SER A 377 2.02 4.27 24.61
CA SER A 377 3.23 3.88 23.87
C SER A 377 2.96 2.93 22.71
N THR A 378 1.79 2.26 22.71
CA THR A 378 1.35 1.36 21.64
C THR A 378 0.52 2.07 20.57
N GLU A 379 0.21 3.35 20.75
CA GLU A 379 -0.61 4.13 19.80
C GLU A 379 0.21 5.13 18.98
N LEU A 380 1.43 5.45 19.40
CA LEU A 380 2.27 6.47 18.76
C LEU A 380 3.66 5.92 18.45
N ALA A 381 4.07 6.00 17.19
CA ALA A 381 5.42 5.62 16.76
C ALA A 381 6.12 6.70 15.94
N GLU A 382 7.45 6.74 16.11
CA GLU A 382 8.34 7.52 15.25
C GLU A 382 8.91 6.64 14.15
N LEU A 383 8.70 7.03 12.90
CA LEU A 383 9.20 6.33 11.72
C LEU A 383 10.35 7.11 11.08
N HIS A 384 11.57 6.82 11.49
CA HIS A 384 12.78 7.46 10.94
C HIS A 384 13.35 6.66 9.76
N SER A 385 14.05 7.36 8.87
CA SER A 385 14.83 6.73 7.79
C SER A 385 15.97 5.82 8.30
N LYS A 386 16.41 6.00 9.56
CA LYS A 386 17.44 5.18 10.20
C LYS A 386 16.89 3.98 10.98
N ALA A 387 15.60 3.91 11.19
CA ALA A 387 14.99 2.91 12.07
C ALA A 387 14.56 1.65 11.34
N GLY A 388 15.31 1.14 10.36
CA GLY A 388 14.86 -0.12 9.85
C GLY A 388 15.61 -0.81 8.71
N PHE A 389 16.49 -0.14 7.99
CA PHE A 389 17.06 -0.76 6.78
C PHE A 389 18.60 -0.68 6.68
N ASN A 390 19.31 -0.34 7.76
CA ASN A 390 20.78 -0.23 7.76
C ASN A 390 21.52 -1.52 8.14
N GLU A 391 20.86 -2.64 8.32
CA GLU A 391 21.58 -3.90 8.21
C GLU A 391 21.52 -4.33 6.75
N LYS A 392 22.69 -4.43 6.10
CA LYS A 392 22.92 -5.29 4.95
C LYS A 392 22.42 -6.68 5.37
N THR A 393 21.15 -6.89 5.24
CA THR A 393 20.59 -8.24 5.29
C THR A 393 21.18 -8.91 4.06
N GLU A 394 22.05 -9.86 4.31
CA GLU A 394 22.42 -10.90 3.37
C GLU A 394 21.18 -11.24 2.54
N GLU A 395 21.41 -11.41 1.24
CA GLU A 395 20.39 -11.73 0.26
C GLU A 395 19.35 -12.65 0.89
N ARG A 396 18.09 -12.22 0.90
CA ARG A 396 17.01 -12.99 1.51
C ARG A 396 16.96 -14.33 0.83
N GLU A 397 17.46 -15.33 1.50
CA GLU A 397 17.25 -16.69 1.04
C GLU A 397 15.76 -16.98 1.17
N ASP A 398 15.07 -17.12 0.03
CA ASP A 398 13.69 -17.58 -0.03
C ASP A 398 13.54 -18.85 0.82
N GLY A 399 12.66 -18.84 1.81
CA GLY A 399 12.33 -19.98 2.66
C GLY A 399 13.09 -20.08 3.99
N LEU A 400 14.06 -19.21 4.30
CA LEU A 400 14.76 -19.21 5.60
C LEU A 400 14.52 -17.90 6.38
N TYR A 401 14.02 -18.01 7.59
CA TYR A 401 13.72 -16.89 8.48
C TYR A 401 14.59 -16.93 9.73
N ALA A 402 15.23 -15.82 10.13
CA ALA A 402 16.07 -15.74 11.31
C ALA A 402 15.34 -15.11 12.51
N ASP A 403 15.61 -15.62 13.72
CA ASP A 403 14.89 -15.40 14.99
C ASP A 403 14.82 -13.96 15.57
N LYS A 404 15.44 -12.95 14.94
CA LYS A 404 15.58 -11.59 15.53
C LYS A 404 14.55 -10.56 15.04
N LYS A 405 13.38 -10.97 14.53
CA LYS A 405 12.54 -10.06 13.71
C LYS A 405 11.17 -9.65 14.26
N GLN A 406 10.79 -9.91 15.49
CA GLN A 406 9.47 -9.48 16.01
C GLN A 406 9.38 -7.94 16.09
N ASP A 407 10.33 -7.27 16.76
CA ASP A 407 10.39 -5.80 16.85
C ASP A 407 10.57 -5.13 15.47
N TYR A 408 11.13 -5.86 14.52
CA TYR A 408 11.32 -5.40 13.15
C TYR A 408 10.00 -5.36 12.38
N ILE A 409 9.13 -6.35 12.53
CA ILE A 409 7.83 -6.41 11.86
C ILE A 409 6.92 -5.31 12.38
N ASP A 410 6.84 -5.13 13.69
CA ASP A 410 5.99 -4.10 14.30
C ASP A 410 6.40 -2.69 13.84
N ARG A 411 7.70 -2.44 13.69
CA ARG A 411 8.22 -1.19 13.14
C ARG A 411 8.15 -1.10 11.62
N LEU A 412 8.38 -2.22 10.94
CA LEU A 412 8.30 -2.28 9.48
C LEU A 412 6.90 -1.96 8.99
N PHE A 413 5.88 -2.55 9.62
CA PHE A 413 4.50 -2.34 9.24
C PHE A 413 3.86 -1.11 9.90
N ALA A 414 4.59 -0.39 10.76
CA ALA A 414 4.08 0.79 11.45
C ALA A 414 2.69 0.51 12.07
N LEU A 415 2.57 -0.55 12.85
CA LEU A 415 1.32 -1.03 13.46
C LEU A 415 0.82 -0.09 14.57
N PHE A 416 0.88 1.22 14.33
CA PHE A 416 0.47 2.28 15.25
C PHE A 416 -0.54 3.20 14.58
N PRO A 417 -1.64 3.58 15.24
CA PRO A 417 -2.65 4.45 14.66
C PRO A 417 -2.17 5.90 14.47
N VAL A 418 -1.18 6.35 15.24
CA VAL A 418 -0.55 7.66 15.05
C VAL A 418 0.93 7.46 14.72
N CYS A 419 1.35 7.97 13.58
CA CYS A 419 2.73 7.85 13.11
C CYS A 419 3.33 9.24 12.88
N VAL A 420 4.52 9.46 13.41
CA VAL A 420 5.31 10.67 13.15
C VAL A 420 6.50 10.29 12.27
N MET A 421 6.66 10.97 11.15
CA MET A 421 7.71 10.62 10.17
C MET A 421 8.35 11.84 9.52
N SER A 422 9.51 11.61 8.91
CA SER A 422 10.15 12.65 8.10
C SER A 422 9.45 12.81 6.74
N HIS A 423 9.50 14.02 6.17
CA HIS A 423 9.00 14.30 4.84
C HIS A 423 9.65 13.41 3.77
N VAL A 424 10.94 13.11 3.91
CA VAL A 424 11.65 12.21 2.99
C VAL A 424 10.98 10.85 2.95
N LYS A 425 10.70 10.26 4.12
CA LYS A 425 10.02 8.95 4.19
C LYS A 425 8.62 9.00 3.60
N PHE A 426 7.84 10.04 3.92
CA PHE A 426 6.49 10.21 3.41
C PHE A 426 6.47 10.33 1.87
N PHE A 427 7.27 11.26 1.32
CA PHE A 427 7.30 11.42 -0.13
C PHE A 427 7.94 10.24 -0.86
N ASP A 428 8.87 9.52 -0.23
CA ASP A 428 9.38 8.27 -0.79
C ASP A 428 8.29 7.20 -0.92
N MET A 429 7.34 7.12 0.01
CA MET A 429 6.18 6.23 -0.12
C MET A 429 5.33 6.56 -1.36
N LEU A 430 5.18 7.84 -1.67
CA LEU A 430 4.36 8.30 -2.80
C LEU A 430 5.10 8.18 -4.15
N LYS A 431 6.36 8.62 -4.23
CA LYS A 431 7.07 8.84 -5.50
C LYS A 431 7.97 7.71 -5.94
N THR A 432 8.47 6.86 -5.01
CA THR A 432 9.44 5.83 -5.37
C THR A 432 8.79 4.48 -5.59
N ASN A 433 9.44 3.66 -6.41
CA ASN A 433 9.03 2.27 -6.64
C ASN A 433 9.78 1.28 -5.75
N ARG A 434 10.61 1.77 -4.81
CA ARG A 434 11.36 0.91 -3.88
C ARG A 434 10.41 0.20 -2.92
N LYS A 435 10.66 -1.08 -2.71
CA LYS A 435 9.83 -1.94 -1.85
C LYS A 435 9.73 -1.41 -0.42
N GLU A 436 10.87 -0.94 0.13
CA GLU A 436 10.97 -0.40 1.49
C GLU A 436 10.13 0.86 1.73
N ALA A 437 9.85 1.61 0.68
CA ALA A 437 8.97 2.77 0.76
C ALA A 437 7.51 2.38 0.50
N ASN A 438 7.29 1.55 -0.52
CA ASN A 438 5.96 1.25 -1.04
C ASN A 438 5.10 0.38 -0.12
N TYR A 439 5.69 -0.50 0.69
CA TYR A 439 4.91 -1.45 1.51
C TYR A 439 3.96 -0.79 2.53
N LEU A 440 4.18 0.48 2.89
CA LEU A 440 3.30 1.24 3.78
C LEU A 440 2.19 2.00 3.06
N LEU A 441 2.18 2.04 1.73
CA LEU A 441 1.27 2.90 0.96
C LEU A 441 -0.20 2.62 1.27
N HIS A 442 -0.59 1.35 1.39
CA HIS A 442 -1.96 0.94 1.71
C HIS A 442 -2.48 1.56 3.03
N ARG A 443 -1.59 1.98 3.93
CA ARG A 443 -1.94 2.56 5.22
C ARG A 443 -2.32 4.04 5.15
N LEU A 444 -2.07 4.71 4.03
CA LEU A 444 -2.50 6.10 3.82
C LEU A 444 -4.01 6.22 3.56
N ALA A 445 -4.66 5.12 3.18
CA ALA A 445 -6.11 5.12 2.99
C ALA A 445 -6.84 5.40 4.31
N ASN A 446 -7.88 6.22 4.26
CA ASN A 446 -8.67 6.64 5.43
C ASN A 446 -7.83 7.19 6.58
N ALA A 447 -6.77 7.93 6.26
CA ALA A 447 -5.89 8.58 7.21
C ALA A 447 -5.93 10.10 7.04
N VAL A 448 -5.73 10.84 8.14
CA VAL A 448 -5.38 12.25 8.07
C VAL A 448 -3.85 12.34 8.01
N VAL A 449 -3.35 13.12 7.06
CA VAL A 449 -1.93 13.43 6.92
C VAL A 449 -1.71 14.91 7.20
N VAL A 450 -0.95 15.21 8.23
CA VAL A 450 -0.54 16.56 8.58
C VAL A 450 0.87 16.78 8.07
N ILE A 451 1.05 17.69 7.12
CA ILE A 451 2.37 18.09 6.60
C ILE A 451 2.74 19.45 7.22
N ASP A 452 3.69 19.43 8.15
CA ASP A 452 4.11 20.65 8.87
C ASP A 452 5.27 21.35 8.15
N GLU A 453 5.37 22.67 8.38
CA GLU A 453 6.43 23.55 7.86
C GLU A 453 6.61 23.44 6.33
N LEU A 454 5.49 23.46 5.58
CA LEU A 454 5.45 23.27 4.13
C LEU A 454 6.41 24.21 3.36
N GLN A 455 6.64 25.41 3.88
CA GLN A 455 7.55 26.41 3.28
C GLN A 455 9.04 25.99 3.27
N THR A 456 9.42 24.97 4.06
CA THR A 456 10.82 24.49 4.10
C THR A 456 11.17 23.56 2.96
N TYR A 457 10.17 23.12 2.20
CA TYR A 457 10.37 22.23 1.07
C TYR A 457 10.87 23.02 -0.15
N ASN A 458 11.71 22.38 -0.96
CA ASN A 458 12.28 23.01 -2.15
C ASN A 458 11.15 23.46 -3.12
N PRO A 459 11.05 24.76 -3.46
CA PRO A 459 10.02 25.28 -4.34
C PRO A 459 9.94 24.59 -5.71
N LEU A 460 11.07 24.11 -6.24
CA LEU A 460 11.14 23.38 -7.52
C LEU A 460 10.39 22.02 -7.48
N LEU A 461 10.06 21.53 -6.30
CA LEU A 461 9.34 20.28 -6.12
C LEU A 461 7.85 20.49 -5.79
N TRP A 462 7.41 21.74 -5.58
CA TRP A 462 6.07 22.06 -5.11
C TRP A 462 4.99 21.57 -6.07
N ASP A 463 5.16 21.76 -7.39
CA ASP A 463 4.20 21.31 -8.39
C ASP A 463 4.02 19.78 -8.35
N LYS A 464 5.14 19.05 -8.19
CA LYS A 464 5.13 17.59 -8.08
C LYS A 464 4.50 17.14 -6.75
N MET A 465 4.82 17.83 -5.67
CA MET A 465 4.27 17.54 -4.34
C MET A 465 2.77 17.81 -4.30
N TYR A 466 2.34 18.96 -4.81
CA TYR A 466 0.93 19.33 -4.88
C TYR A 466 0.15 18.32 -5.74
N SER A 467 0.67 17.96 -6.89
CA SER A 467 0.06 16.95 -7.78
C SER A 467 -0.08 15.57 -7.12
N LEU A 468 0.87 15.18 -6.26
CA LEU A 468 0.82 13.89 -5.54
C LEU A 468 -0.14 13.89 -4.34
N VAL A 469 -0.33 15.04 -3.70
CA VAL A 469 -1.16 15.15 -2.48
C VAL A 469 -2.61 15.52 -2.81
N SER A 470 -2.85 16.27 -3.89
CA SER A 470 -4.20 16.73 -4.28
C SER A 470 -5.00 15.71 -5.11
N ARG A 471 -4.37 14.70 -5.64
CA ARG A 471 -5.00 13.61 -6.42
C ARG A 471 -5.15 12.33 -5.59
#